data_7cd1bac3a6466394d82333a67bc57556
#
_entry.id   7cd1bac3a6466394d82333a67bc57556
#
_cell.length_a   1.000
_cell.length_b   1.000
_cell.length_c   1.000
_cell.angle_alpha   90.00
_cell.angle_beta   90.00
_cell.angle_gamma   90.00
#
_symmetry.space_group_name_H-M   'P 1'
#
loop_
_entity.id
_entity.type
_entity.pdbx_description
1 polymer ?
#
loop_
_entity_poly.entity_id
_entity_poly.type
_entity_poly.pdbx_seq_one_letter_code
_entity_poly.pdbx_strand_id
1 'polypeptide(L)'
;MKRTKLLYIIVVNALVCILSTACRKEYPQFDSGFASVRFVYNQAREDSTVYSFALHPNIGEGVVEMPLRISGLPQAVSREVGIEIDREKSTAATENFFIEKCEIAQDMLMGTLRVIVRKTKDLDNKPSIISLRLCENHFFSAAPINESHFRIILTNSLVRPADWPKEFGIYSSVKHKFVIQITQKGTDYKEWNAQELIYYIGLLNKALYEYNKNHPGEPLTDENGLAVTF
;
A
#
# COMPACT_ATOMS: atom_id res chain seq x y z
N MET A 1 -75.53 30.65 -7.07
CA MET A 1 -74.55 30.08 -8.03
C MET A 1 -73.20 30.85 -8.17
N LYS A 2 -73.18 32.16 -8.17
CA LYS A 2 -71.87 32.89 -8.29
C LYS A 2 -71.00 32.83 -7.04
N ARG A 3 -71.54 32.84 -5.84
CA ARG A 3 -70.76 32.76 -4.57
C ARG A 3 -70.10 31.40 -4.32
N THR A 4 -70.73 30.29 -4.71
CA THR A 4 -70.24 28.98 -4.54
C THR A 4 -69.04 28.70 -5.50
N LYS A 5 -69.11 29.26 -6.72
CA LYS A 5 -67.94 29.14 -7.69
C LYS A 5 -66.73 29.95 -7.23
N LEU A 6 -66.96 31.12 -6.62
CA LEU A 6 -65.86 31.95 -6.07
C LEU A 6 -65.16 31.26 -4.88
N LEU A 7 -65.99 30.68 -3.98
CA LEU A 7 -65.44 29.93 -2.84
C LEU A 7 -64.58 28.69 -3.31
N TYR A 8 -65.04 28.01 -4.32
CA TYR A 8 -64.32 26.86 -4.91
C TYR A 8 -62.91 27.25 -5.53
N ILE A 9 -62.89 28.40 -6.23
CA ILE A 9 -61.67 28.95 -6.80
C ILE A 9 -60.67 29.34 -5.71
N ILE A 10 -61.17 29.97 -4.61
CA ILE A 10 -60.27 30.32 -3.49
C ILE A 10 -59.71 29.09 -2.78
N VAL A 11 -60.52 28.05 -2.57
CA VAL A 11 -60.06 26.81 -1.93
C VAL A 11 -59.04 26.05 -2.82
N VAL A 12 -59.28 26.02 -4.13
CA VAL A 12 -58.35 25.37 -5.06
C VAL A 12 -56.99 26.12 -5.12
N ASN A 13 -57.03 27.48 -5.15
CA ASN A 13 -55.79 28.26 -5.12
C ASN A 13 -55.04 28.11 -3.78
N ALA A 14 -55.75 28.08 -2.65
CA ALA A 14 -55.11 27.82 -1.36
C ALA A 14 -54.46 26.41 -1.29
N LEU A 15 -55.11 25.40 -1.86
CA LEU A 15 -54.58 24.03 -1.91
C LEU A 15 -53.33 23.95 -2.80
N VAL A 16 -53.29 24.64 -3.95
CA VAL A 16 -52.15 24.73 -4.84
C VAL A 16 -50.98 25.45 -4.15
N CYS A 17 -51.21 26.50 -3.39
CA CYS A 17 -50.16 27.19 -2.63
C CYS A 17 -49.56 26.34 -1.50
N ILE A 18 -50.36 25.47 -0.86
CA ILE A 18 -49.88 24.55 0.18
C ILE A 18 -49.01 23.43 -0.44
N LEU A 19 -49.34 22.95 -1.63
CA LEU A 19 -48.60 21.92 -2.33
C LEU A 19 -47.25 22.41 -2.90
N SER A 20 -47.11 23.72 -3.15
CA SER A 20 -45.85 24.29 -3.66
C SER A 20 -44.77 24.54 -2.59
N THR A 21 -45.12 24.45 -1.30
CA THR A 21 -44.16 24.61 -0.19
C THR A 21 -43.53 23.28 0.30
N ALA A 22 -44.05 22.14 -0.18
CA ALA A 22 -43.56 20.84 0.22
C ALA A 22 -42.48 20.35 -0.76
N CYS A 23 -41.25 20.66 -0.52
CA CYS A 23 -40.00 20.01 -0.88
C CYS A 23 -38.89 21.01 -1.17
N ARG A 24 -38.45 21.75 -0.20
CA ARG A 24 -37.06 22.15 -0.16
C ARG A 24 -36.31 21.00 0.50
N LYS A 25 -35.89 20.02 -0.26
CA LYS A 25 -34.76 19.19 0.14
C LYS A 25 -33.56 20.13 0.18
N GLU A 26 -33.14 20.50 1.38
CA GLU A 26 -31.80 21.06 1.55
C GLU A 26 -30.85 19.98 1.11
N TYR A 27 -30.29 20.14 -0.08
CA TYR A 27 -29.18 19.33 -0.48
C TYR A 27 -28.03 19.59 0.51
N PRO A 28 -27.39 18.58 1.06
CA PRO A 28 -26.21 18.77 1.88
C PRO A 28 -25.24 19.68 1.11
N GLN A 29 -25.05 20.90 1.60
CA GLN A 29 -24.04 21.78 1.00
C GLN A 29 -22.69 21.16 1.31
N PHE A 30 -21.87 21.04 0.29
CA PHE A 30 -20.48 20.62 0.47
C PHE A 30 -19.78 21.71 1.29
N ASP A 31 -19.40 21.37 2.52
CA ASP A 31 -18.61 22.27 3.35
C ASP A 31 -17.20 22.35 2.76
N SER A 32 -16.90 23.51 2.15
CA SER A 32 -15.61 23.78 1.54
C SER A 32 -14.45 23.82 2.58
N GLY A 33 -14.79 23.97 3.86
CA GLY A 33 -13.83 23.89 4.97
C GLY A 33 -13.52 22.47 5.41
N PHE A 34 -14.37 21.49 5.03
CA PHE A 34 -14.15 20.09 5.39
C PHE A 34 -13.11 19.44 4.49
N ALA A 35 -12.07 18.89 5.09
CA ALA A 35 -11.10 18.04 4.40
C ALA A 35 -10.78 16.84 5.29
N SER A 36 -10.69 15.66 4.70
CA SER A 36 -10.14 14.47 5.34
C SER A 36 -9.06 13.84 4.46
N VAL A 37 -8.10 13.17 5.08
CA VAL A 37 -7.04 12.45 4.38
C VAL A 37 -7.21 10.96 4.61
N ARG A 38 -6.93 10.15 3.58
CA ARG A 38 -7.05 8.70 3.63
C ARG A 38 -5.90 8.02 2.91
N PHE A 39 -5.60 6.78 3.28
CA PHE A 39 -4.73 5.92 2.50
C PHE A 39 -5.41 5.54 1.17
N VAL A 40 -4.60 5.41 0.12
CA VAL A 40 -5.07 4.88 -1.15
C VAL A 40 -4.70 3.39 -1.18
N TYR A 41 -5.70 2.55 -1.01
CA TYR A 41 -5.52 1.10 -1.10
C TYR A 41 -5.50 0.64 -2.55
N ASN A 42 -4.86 -0.48 -2.81
CA ASN A 42 -4.89 -1.14 -4.12
C ASN A 42 -6.30 -1.64 -4.49
N GLN A 43 -6.45 -2.23 -5.67
CA GLN A 43 -7.75 -2.74 -6.14
C GLN A 43 -8.33 -3.83 -5.22
N ALA A 44 -7.49 -4.60 -4.52
CA ALA A 44 -7.91 -5.60 -3.56
C ALA A 44 -8.27 -5.00 -2.18
N ARG A 45 -8.18 -3.67 -2.02
CA ARG A 45 -8.38 -2.94 -0.75
C ARG A 45 -7.50 -3.46 0.38
N GLU A 46 -6.28 -3.85 0.06
CA GLU A 46 -5.32 -4.27 1.05
C GLU A 46 -4.86 -3.08 1.89
N ASP A 47 -5.05 -3.19 3.19
CA ASP A 47 -4.64 -2.22 4.20
C ASP A 47 -3.20 -2.46 4.70
N SER A 48 -2.42 -3.23 3.94
CA SER A 48 -1.07 -3.61 4.33
C SER A 48 -0.15 -3.84 3.14
N THR A 49 1.14 -3.72 3.41
CA THR A 49 2.21 -4.09 2.48
C THR A 49 3.29 -4.87 3.20
N VAL A 50 4.01 -5.71 2.46
CA VAL A 50 5.15 -6.47 2.97
C VAL A 50 6.43 -5.88 2.40
N TYR A 51 7.37 -5.53 3.28
CA TYR A 51 8.73 -5.18 2.90
C TYR A 51 9.68 -6.30 3.35
N SER A 52 10.29 -7.00 2.39
CA SER A 52 11.23 -8.07 2.68
C SER A 52 12.66 -7.64 2.39
N PHE A 53 13.50 -7.60 3.43
CA PHE A 53 14.94 -7.35 3.28
C PHE A 53 15.67 -8.49 2.55
N ALA A 54 15.09 -9.67 2.52
CA ALA A 54 15.66 -10.77 1.74
C ALA A 54 15.63 -10.52 0.22
N LEU A 55 14.75 -9.66 -0.25
CA LEU A 55 14.71 -9.18 -1.65
C LEU A 55 15.81 -8.15 -1.94
N HIS A 56 16.42 -7.58 -0.89
CA HIS A 56 17.41 -6.51 -0.96
C HIS A 56 18.62 -6.86 -0.07
N PRO A 57 19.39 -7.91 -0.37
CA PRO A 57 20.37 -8.47 0.57
C PRO A 57 21.48 -7.51 1.00
N ASN A 58 21.78 -6.50 0.16
CA ASN A 58 22.86 -5.54 0.42
C ASN A 58 22.37 -4.22 1.03
N ILE A 59 21.06 -4.12 1.37
CA ILE A 59 20.44 -2.89 1.86
C ILE A 59 20.10 -3.08 3.33
N GLY A 60 20.64 -2.21 4.19
CA GLY A 60 20.31 -2.15 5.63
C GLY A 60 19.09 -1.30 5.94
N GLU A 61 18.75 -0.37 5.05
CA GLU A 61 17.58 0.51 5.16
C GLU A 61 16.79 0.49 3.85
N GLY A 62 15.47 0.57 3.93
CA GLY A 62 14.58 0.67 2.80
C GLY A 62 13.54 1.76 3.00
N VAL A 63 12.78 2.06 1.97
CA VAL A 63 11.68 3.04 2.03
C VAL A 63 10.39 2.36 1.60
N VAL A 64 9.36 2.54 2.42
CA VAL A 64 7.99 2.13 2.07
C VAL A 64 7.19 3.39 1.80
N GLU A 65 6.61 3.49 0.62
CA GLU A 65 5.81 4.62 0.18
C GLU A 65 4.33 4.23 0.15
N MET A 66 3.50 5.06 0.78
CA MET A 66 2.05 4.85 0.84
C MET A 66 1.36 6.10 0.29
N PRO A 67 0.62 5.98 -0.82
CA PRO A 67 -0.10 7.10 -1.38
C PRO A 67 -1.26 7.51 -0.48
N LEU A 68 -1.42 8.82 -0.34
CA LEU A 68 -2.50 9.46 0.40
C LEU A 68 -3.37 10.26 -0.56
N ARG A 69 -4.66 10.37 -0.24
CA ARG A 69 -5.61 11.17 -0.99
C ARG A 69 -6.47 12.01 -0.06
N ILE A 70 -6.72 13.26 -0.45
CA ILE A 70 -7.64 14.15 0.24
C ILE A 70 -9.04 13.99 -0.34
N SER A 71 -10.03 13.95 0.57
CA SER A 71 -11.42 14.22 0.28
C SER A 71 -11.72 15.66 0.76
N GLY A 72 -11.94 16.56 -0.18
CA GLY A 72 -12.08 18.00 0.05
C GLY A 72 -11.54 18.80 -1.12
N LEU A 73 -11.42 20.12 -0.96
CA LEU A 73 -10.86 20.99 -1.99
C LEU A 73 -9.34 21.16 -1.84
N PRO A 74 -8.63 21.39 -2.96
CA PRO A 74 -7.23 21.80 -2.89
C PRO A 74 -7.14 23.17 -2.19
N GLN A 75 -6.02 23.44 -1.54
CA GLN A 75 -5.76 24.71 -0.86
C GLN A 75 -4.40 25.25 -1.29
N ALA A 76 -4.28 26.57 -1.33
CA ALA A 76 -3.06 27.29 -1.73
C ALA A 76 -1.94 27.25 -0.66
N VAL A 77 -2.01 26.28 0.27
CA VAL A 77 -1.00 26.06 1.32
C VAL A 77 -0.67 24.58 1.41
N SER A 78 0.57 24.28 1.78
CA SER A 78 0.96 22.92 2.14
C SER A 78 0.30 22.52 3.46
N ARG A 79 -0.18 21.29 3.57
CA ARG A 79 -0.96 20.79 4.72
C ARG A 79 -0.29 19.56 5.29
N GLU A 80 0.13 19.67 6.54
CA GLU A 80 0.73 18.55 7.27
C GLU A 80 -0.32 17.48 7.58
N VAL A 81 0.07 16.20 7.39
CA VAL A 81 -0.77 15.04 7.71
C VAL A 81 -0.40 14.51 9.08
N GLY A 82 -1.39 14.39 9.96
CA GLY A 82 -1.22 13.76 11.27
C GLY A 82 -1.10 12.25 11.14
N ILE A 83 -0.03 11.66 11.68
CA ILE A 83 0.25 10.24 11.64
C ILE A 83 0.67 9.77 13.03
N GLU A 84 0.05 8.70 13.48
CA GLU A 84 0.37 8.04 14.74
C GLU A 84 0.67 6.56 14.54
N ILE A 85 1.48 6.03 15.44
CA ILE A 85 1.72 4.58 15.53
C ILE A 85 0.66 3.97 16.45
N ASP A 86 -0.11 3.03 15.94
CA ASP A 86 -0.99 2.19 16.76
C ASP A 86 -0.11 1.18 17.52
N ARG A 87 0.25 1.53 18.76
CA ARG A 87 1.18 0.73 19.58
C ARG A 87 0.61 -0.61 20.01
N GLU A 88 -0.71 -0.74 20.07
CA GLU A 88 -1.36 -2.00 20.43
C GLU A 88 -1.25 -3.04 19.31
N LYS A 89 -1.19 -2.58 18.06
CA LYS A 89 -1.11 -3.43 16.88
C LYS A 89 0.29 -3.48 16.26
N SER A 90 1.22 -2.65 16.73
CA SER A 90 2.61 -2.65 16.28
C SER A 90 3.45 -3.61 17.12
N THR A 91 4.28 -4.42 16.46
CA THR A 91 5.27 -5.29 17.09
C THR A 91 6.70 -4.87 16.78
N ALA A 92 6.88 -3.94 15.82
CA ALA A 92 8.17 -3.40 15.47
C ALA A 92 8.70 -2.49 16.59
N ALA A 93 9.98 -2.64 16.93
CA ALA A 93 10.66 -1.73 17.84
C ALA A 93 10.88 -0.36 17.19
N THR A 94 11.02 0.68 17.99
CA THR A 94 11.11 2.07 17.50
C THR A 94 12.35 2.30 16.61
N GLU A 95 13.42 1.54 16.85
CA GLU A 95 14.64 1.59 16.04
C GLU A 95 14.50 0.97 14.65
N ASN A 96 13.45 0.18 14.42
CA ASN A 96 13.24 -0.53 13.16
C ASN A 96 12.70 0.38 12.05
N PHE A 97 12.27 1.59 12.38
CA PHE A 97 11.69 2.49 11.39
C PHE A 97 11.76 3.97 11.80
N PHE A 98 11.58 4.84 10.81
CA PHE A 98 11.42 6.27 10.97
C PHE A 98 10.34 6.78 10.00
N ILE A 99 9.38 7.53 10.51
CA ILE A 99 8.32 8.15 9.71
C ILE A 99 8.80 9.54 9.30
N GLU A 100 8.94 9.79 7.99
CA GLU A 100 9.25 11.12 7.49
C GLU A 100 8.04 12.05 7.68
N LYS A 101 8.33 13.36 7.83
CA LYS A 101 7.27 14.37 7.85
C LYS A 101 6.45 14.26 6.57
N CYS A 102 5.14 14.11 6.72
CA CYS A 102 4.22 13.96 5.60
C CYS A 102 3.42 15.23 5.39
N GLU A 103 3.45 15.76 4.17
CA GLU A 103 2.70 16.94 3.77
C GLU A 103 2.04 16.72 2.41
N ILE A 104 0.84 17.27 2.27
CA ILE A 104 0.20 17.42 0.96
C ILE A 104 0.55 18.81 0.45
N ALA A 105 1.25 18.90 -0.67
CA ALA A 105 1.68 20.16 -1.24
C ALA A 105 0.49 21.06 -1.61
N GLN A 106 0.75 22.37 -1.71
CA GLN A 106 -0.26 23.33 -2.14
C GLN A 106 -0.90 22.89 -3.46
N ASP A 107 -2.20 23.17 -3.61
CA ASP A 107 -3.03 22.84 -4.79
C ASP A 107 -3.09 21.35 -5.16
N MET A 108 -2.53 20.46 -4.33
CA MET A 108 -2.54 19.02 -4.55
C MET A 108 -3.64 18.34 -3.72
N LEU A 109 -4.19 17.24 -4.28
CA LEU A 109 -5.15 16.34 -3.62
C LEU A 109 -4.53 14.98 -3.27
N MET A 110 -3.28 14.79 -3.63
CA MET A 110 -2.54 13.55 -3.34
C MET A 110 -1.19 13.90 -2.71
N GLY A 111 -0.71 12.98 -1.89
CA GLY A 111 0.62 13.01 -1.30
C GLY A 111 1.13 11.59 -1.10
N THR A 112 2.31 11.47 -0.53
CA THR A 112 2.94 10.19 -0.24
C THR A 112 3.50 10.23 1.17
N LEU A 113 3.08 9.27 1.99
CA LEU A 113 3.74 9.00 3.26
C LEU A 113 4.94 8.09 3.00
N ARG A 114 6.10 8.48 3.51
CA ARG A 114 7.33 7.72 3.42
C ARG A 114 7.77 7.24 4.80
N VAL A 115 7.99 5.94 4.90
CA VAL A 115 8.51 5.31 6.11
C VAL A 115 9.83 4.64 5.77
N ILE A 116 10.90 5.11 6.39
CA ILE A 116 12.21 4.46 6.32
C ILE A 116 12.16 3.26 7.25
N VAL A 117 12.51 2.08 6.73
CA VAL A 117 12.53 0.83 7.49
C VAL A 117 13.95 0.30 7.58
N ARG A 118 14.32 -0.32 8.73
CA ARG A 118 15.66 -0.79 9.01
C ARG A 118 15.68 -2.28 9.22
N LYS A 119 16.72 -2.92 8.68
CA LYS A 119 16.99 -4.32 8.89
C LYS A 119 17.56 -4.55 10.28
N THR A 120 16.87 -5.36 11.06
CA THR A 120 17.32 -5.76 12.39
C THR A 120 17.41 -7.29 12.47
N LYS A 121 18.21 -7.81 13.41
CA LYS A 121 18.46 -9.27 13.54
C LYS A 121 17.22 -10.08 13.91
N ASP A 122 16.25 -9.47 14.60
CA ASP A 122 15.00 -10.12 14.98
C ASP A 122 14.15 -10.51 13.77
N LEU A 123 14.27 -9.79 12.63
CA LEU A 123 13.57 -10.10 11.39
C LEU A 123 14.00 -11.42 10.74
N ASP A 124 15.13 -11.99 11.15
CA ASP A 124 15.57 -13.31 10.71
C ASP A 124 14.69 -14.43 11.32
N ASN A 125 14.08 -14.16 12.47
CA ASN A 125 13.29 -15.13 13.21
C ASN A 125 11.78 -14.95 13.02
N LYS A 126 11.30 -13.70 12.99
CA LYS A 126 9.87 -13.40 12.88
C LYS A 126 9.62 -12.05 12.18
N PRO A 127 8.52 -11.91 11.45
CA PRO A 127 8.09 -10.62 10.93
C PRO A 127 7.76 -9.63 12.06
N SER A 128 8.00 -8.33 11.80
CA SER A 128 7.58 -7.23 12.66
C SER A 128 6.55 -6.38 11.95
N ILE A 129 5.59 -5.83 12.68
CA ILE A 129 4.47 -5.05 12.15
C ILE A 129 4.60 -3.61 12.63
N ILE A 130 4.50 -2.67 11.70
CA ILE A 130 4.29 -1.25 11.96
C ILE A 130 2.84 -0.96 11.58
N SER A 131 2.01 -0.62 12.55
CA SER A 131 0.62 -0.22 12.32
C SER A 131 0.51 1.29 12.44
N LEU A 132 0.07 1.93 11.36
CA LEU A 132 -0.04 3.38 11.24
C LEU A 132 -1.50 3.78 11.25
N ARG A 133 -1.79 4.94 11.83
CA ARG A 133 -3.10 5.59 11.83
C ARG A 133 -2.98 7.06 11.44
N LEU A 134 -3.83 7.48 10.51
CA LEU A 134 -4.03 8.90 10.23
C LEU A 134 -4.86 9.51 11.36
N CYS A 135 -4.42 10.65 11.88
CA CYS A 135 -5.09 11.37 12.95
C CYS A 135 -5.59 12.73 12.51
N GLU A 136 -6.61 13.19 13.20
CA GLU A 136 -7.16 14.53 13.07
C GLU A 136 -6.09 15.57 13.47
N ASN A 137 -6.06 16.65 12.74
CA ASN A 137 -5.25 17.83 13.06
C ASN A 137 -5.92 19.12 12.57
N HIS A 138 -5.19 20.23 12.59
CA HIS A 138 -5.71 21.53 12.14
C HIS A 138 -6.20 21.53 10.67
N PHE A 139 -5.63 20.68 9.81
CA PHE A 139 -5.95 20.67 8.37
C PHE A 139 -6.93 19.59 7.98
N PHE A 140 -7.02 18.51 8.74
CA PHE A 140 -7.78 17.33 8.36
C PHE A 140 -8.62 16.80 9.52
N SER A 141 -9.88 16.51 9.23
CA SER A 141 -10.76 15.76 10.12
C SER A 141 -10.46 14.27 10.03
N ALA A 142 -10.92 13.51 11.03
CA ALA A 142 -10.75 12.06 11.06
C ALA A 142 -11.39 11.41 9.82
N ALA A 143 -10.61 10.57 9.14
CA ALA A 143 -11.12 9.72 8.08
C ALA A 143 -11.87 8.51 8.65
N PRO A 144 -12.76 7.85 7.88
CA PRO A 144 -13.35 6.58 8.28
C PRO A 144 -12.28 5.56 8.67
N ILE A 145 -12.55 4.76 9.72
CA ILE A 145 -11.59 3.80 10.28
C ILE A 145 -11.00 2.86 9.21
N ASN A 146 -11.81 2.40 8.27
CA ASN A 146 -11.40 1.51 7.19
C ASN A 146 -10.53 2.18 6.10
N GLU A 147 -10.30 3.49 6.19
CA GLU A 147 -9.48 4.25 5.24
C GLU A 147 -8.34 5.01 5.94
N SER A 148 -8.26 4.93 7.28
CA SER A 148 -7.29 5.65 8.11
C SER A 148 -6.16 4.80 8.69
N HIS A 149 -6.16 3.47 8.46
CA HIS A 149 -5.16 2.57 8.99
C HIS A 149 -4.36 1.91 7.87
N PHE A 150 -3.08 1.68 8.12
CA PHE A 150 -2.21 0.94 7.21
C PHE A 150 -1.15 0.17 7.99
N ARG A 151 -0.81 -1.03 7.53
CA ARG A 151 0.19 -1.88 8.16
C ARG A 151 1.36 -2.13 7.23
N ILE A 152 2.57 -2.01 7.75
CA ILE A 152 3.79 -2.43 7.08
C ILE A 152 4.29 -3.67 7.79
N ILE A 153 4.45 -4.76 7.06
CA ILE A 153 4.98 -6.01 7.58
C ILE A 153 6.44 -6.11 7.13
N LEU A 154 7.35 -6.02 8.09
CA LEU A 154 8.79 -6.15 7.86
C LEU A 154 9.20 -7.60 8.04
N THR A 155 9.99 -8.14 7.11
CA THR A 155 10.51 -9.50 7.20
C THR A 155 11.88 -9.61 6.53
N ASN A 156 12.65 -10.64 6.90
CA ASN A 156 13.86 -11.05 6.17
C ASN A 156 13.65 -12.42 5.50
N SER A 157 12.42 -12.85 5.33
CA SER A 157 12.07 -14.10 4.66
C SER A 157 11.63 -13.86 3.23
N LEU A 158 11.95 -14.78 2.35
CA LEU A 158 11.44 -14.79 0.99
C LEU A 158 10.12 -15.53 0.93
N VAL A 159 9.15 -14.89 0.29
CA VAL A 159 7.88 -15.51 -0.07
C VAL A 159 7.90 -15.81 -1.56
N ARG A 160 7.33 -16.95 -1.98
CA ARG A 160 7.21 -17.28 -3.39
C ARG A 160 6.41 -16.19 -4.11
N PRO A 161 6.99 -15.52 -5.13
CA PRO A 161 6.24 -14.61 -5.98
C PRO A 161 5.12 -15.35 -6.72
N ALA A 162 3.97 -14.68 -6.90
CA ALA A 162 2.84 -15.26 -7.63
C ALA A 162 3.20 -15.55 -9.10
N ASP A 163 4.13 -14.77 -9.65
CA ASP A 163 4.63 -14.82 -11.02
C ASP A 163 5.99 -15.55 -11.14
N TRP A 164 6.30 -16.46 -10.18
CA TRP A 164 7.52 -17.29 -10.26
C TRP A 164 7.58 -18.00 -11.60
N PRO A 165 8.64 -17.80 -12.41
CA PRO A 165 8.75 -18.39 -13.73
C PRO A 165 8.74 -19.93 -13.67
N LYS A 166 7.92 -20.54 -14.50
CA LYS A 166 7.88 -22.02 -14.61
C LYS A 166 9.22 -22.59 -15.11
N GLU A 167 9.95 -21.82 -15.88
CA GLU A 167 11.27 -22.14 -16.42
C GLU A 167 12.33 -22.28 -15.32
N PHE A 168 12.15 -21.62 -14.18
CA PHE A 168 13.01 -21.84 -13.01
C PHE A 168 12.68 -23.13 -12.26
N GLY A 169 11.61 -23.84 -12.66
CA GLY A 169 11.16 -25.07 -12.01
C GLY A 169 10.54 -24.84 -10.63
N ILE A 170 10.65 -25.87 -9.78
CA ILE A 170 10.08 -25.84 -8.43
C ILE A 170 10.73 -24.70 -7.63
N TYR A 171 9.88 -23.91 -6.97
CA TYR A 171 10.34 -22.84 -6.10
C TYR A 171 11.03 -23.39 -4.86
N SER A 172 12.15 -22.75 -4.48
CA SER A 172 12.72 -22.86 -3.16
C SER A 172 13.26 -21.48 -2.73
N SER A 173 13.36 -21.25 -1.44
CA SER A 173 13.89 -19.99 -0.91
C SER A 173 15.37 -19.83 -1.21
N VAL A 174 16.14 -20.94 -1.23
CA VAL A 174 17.55 -20.95 -1.61
C VAL A 174 17.71 -20.58 -3.08
N LYS A 175 16.90 -21.19 -3.97
CA LYS A 175 16.89 -20.86 -5.39
C LYS A 175 16.54 -19.39 -5.63
N HIS A 176 15.53 -18.87 -4.94
CA HIS A 176 15.12 -17.48 -5.04
C HIS A 176 16.22 -16.52 -4.56
N LYS A 177 16.90 -16.83 -3.44
CA LYS A 177 18.06 -16.05 -2.98
C LYS A 177 19.16 -16.02 -4.04
N PHE A 178 19.44 -17.17 -4.66
CA PHE A 178 20.45 -17.28 -5.72
C PHE A 178 20.07 -16.43 -6.93
N VAL A 179 18.80 -16.48 -7.37
CA VAL A 179 18.28 -15.60 -8.45
C VAL A 179 18.52 -14.13 -8.11
N ILE A 180 18.11 -13.67 -6.92
CA ILE A 180 18.29 -12.28 -6.49
C ILE A 180 19.77 -11.90 -6.48
N GLN A 181 20.62 -12.76 -5.94
CA GLN A 181 22.05 -12.49 -5.83
C GLN A 181 22.71 -12.30 -7.20
N ILE A 182 22.34 -13.11 -8.18
CA ILE A 182 22.96 -13.10 -9.51
C ILE A 182 22.33 -12.04 -10.41
N THR A 183 21.01 -11.88 -10.37
CA THR A 183 20.28 -11.02 -11.31
C THR A 183 19.99 -9.63 -10.73
N GLN A 184 20.10 -9.45 -9.41
CA GLN A 184 19.65 -8.29 -8.65
C GLN A 184 18.13 -8.01 -8.80
N LYS A 185 17.38 -9.04 -9.19
CA LYS A 185 15.91 -8.99 -9.39
C LYS A 185 15.27 -10.12 -8.59
N GLY A 186 14.24 -9.79 -7.82
CA GLY A 186 13.59 -10.76 -6.91
C GLY A 186 12.08 -10.82 -7.02
N THR A 187 11.48 -9.90 -7.81
CA THR A 187 10.03 -9.77 -8.02
C THR A 187 9.76 -9.33 -9.45
N ASP A 188 8.47 -9.22 -9.78
CA ASP A 188 7.99 -8.68 -11.06
C ASP A 188 8.48 -9.47 -12.28
N TYR A 189 8.59 -10.79 -12.13
CA TYR A 189 9.04 -11.70 -13.21
C TYR A 189 8.09 -11.67 -14.42
N LYS A 190 6.81 -11.31 -14.23
CA LYS A 190 5.84 -11.12 -15.33
C LYS A 190 6.24 -10.01 -16.31
N GLU A 191 7.11 -9.10 -15.90
CA GLU A 191 7.62 -8.02 -16.75
C GLU A 191 8.76 -8.50 -17.65
N TRP A 192 9.31 -9.69 -17.40
CA TRP A 192 10.38 -10.26 -18.21
C TRP A 192 9.81 -10.82 -19.51
N ASN A 193 10.33 -10.36 -20.62
CA ASN A 193 10.02 -10.98 -21.90
C ASN A 193 10.79 -12.32 -22.08
N ALA A 194 10.42 -13.10 -23.09
CA ALA A 194 11.00 -14.43 -23.30
C ALA A 194 12.52 -14.40 -23.54
N GLN A 195 13.04 -13.34 -24.16
CA GLN A 195 14.48 -13.20 -24.42
C GLN A 195 15.25 -12.89 -23.13
N GLU A 196 14.71 -12.01 -22.29
CA GLU A 196 15.27 -11.72 -20.97
C GLU A 196 15.27 -12.96 -20.09
N LEU A 197 14.20 -13.75 -20.09
CA LEU A 197 14.10 -14.98 -19.32
C LEU A 197 15.19 -15.98 -19.76
N ILE A 198 15.36 -16.20 -21.06
CA ILE A 198 16.42 -17.07 -21.61
C ILE A 198 17.80 -16.56 -21.19
N TYR A 199 18.04 -15.25 -21.29
CA TYR A 199 19.30 -14.64 -20.88
C TYR A 199 19.61 -14.89 -19.39
N TYR A 200 18.64 -14.64 -18.51
CA TYR A 200 18.82 -14.85 -17.08
C TYR A 200 18.99 -16.32 -16.71
N ILE A 201 18.29 -17.25 -17.35
CA ILE A 201 18.51 -18.69 -17.16
C ILE A 201 19.96 -19.06 -17.53
N GLY A 202 20.46 -18.56 -18.64
CA GLY A 202 21.86 -18.79 -19.04
C GLY A 202 22.85 -18.23 -18.01
N LEU A 203 22.60 -17.03 -17.49
CA LEU A 203 23.40 -16.40 -16.45
C LEU A 203 23.38 -17.21 -15.14
N LEU A 204 22.20 -17.66 -14.72
CA LEU A 204 21.98 -18.45 -13.51
C LEU A 204 22.69 -19.82 -13.61
N ASN A 205 22.54 -20.51 -14.73
CA ASN A 205 23.22 -21.80 -14.95
C ASN A 205 24.75 -21.65 -14.92
N LYS A 206 25.29 -20.60 -15.54
CA LYS A 206 26.73 -20.30 -15.48
C LYS A 206 27.18 -20.03 -14.03
N ALA A 207 26.46 -19.19 -13.31
CA ALA A 207 26.80 -18.88 -11.93
C ALA A 207 26.69 -20.10 -11.01
N LEU A 208 25.70 -20.97 -11.23
CA LEU A 208 25.53 -22.21 -10.48
C LEU A 208 26.67 -23.20 -10.75
N TYR A 209 27.11 -23.32 -12.02
CA TYR A 209 28.25 -24.12 -12.37
C TYR A 209 29.53 -23.65 -11.63
N GLU A 210 29.80 -22.34 -11.64
CA GLU A 210 30.96 -21.77 -10.93
C GLU A 210 30.84 -21.95 -9.41
N TYR A 211 29.64 -21.79 -8.85
CA TYR A 211 29.39 -22.05 -7.43
C TYR A 211 29.75 -23.50 -7.08
N ASN A 212 29.19 -24.48 -7.79
CA ASN A 212 29.43 -25.92 -7.54
C ASN A 212 30.86 -26.32 -7.76
N LYS A 213 31.57 -25.75 -8.76
CA LYS A 213 32.99 -25.95 -9.02
C LYS A 213 33.87 -25.49 -7.86
N ASN A 214 33.48 -24.36 -7.21
CA ASN A 214 34.20 -23.78 -6.08
C ASN A 214 33.88 -24.46 -4.74
N HIS A 215 32.81 -25.29 -4.70
CA HIS A 215 32.38 -26.04 -3.51
C HIS A 215 32.34 -27.57 -3.85
N PRO A 216 33.46 -28.21 -4.08
CA PRO A 216 33.49 -29.63 -4.47
C PRO A 216 32.95 -30.51 -3.35
N GLY A 217 31.96 -31.34 -3.66
CA GLY A 217 31.26 -32.20 -2.69
C GLY A 217 30.09 -31.53 -1.96
N GLU A 218 29.92 -30.21 -2.08
CA GLU A 218 28.85 -29.43 -1.45
C GLU A 218 28.12 -28.56 -2.49
N PRO A 219 27.46 -29.19 -3.49
CA PRO A 219 26.69 -28.39 -4.47
C PRO A 219 25.58 -27.60 -3.83
N LEU A 220 25.17 -26.53 -4.48
CA LEU A 220 24.03 -25.72 -3.97
C LEU A 220 22.78 -26.60 -3.92
N THR A 221 22.26 -26.79 -2.71
CA THR A 221 21.02 -27.53 -2.45
C THR A 221 19.94 -26.61 -1.89
N ASP A 222 18.69 -26.96 -2.13
CA ASP A 222 17.55 -26.27 -1.56
C ASP A 222 17.32 -26.66 -0.07
N GLU A 223 16.30 -26.09 0.55
CA GLU A 223 15.91 -26.36 1.94
C GLU A 223 15.49 -27.82 2.20
N ASN A 224 15.27 -28.62 1.15
CA ASN A 224 14.94 -30.04 1.23
C ASN A 224 16.14 -30.93 0.90
N GLY A 225 17.32 -30.35 0.67
CA GLY A 225 18.52 -31.07 0.30
C GLY A 225 18.58 -31.50 -1.18
N LEU A 226 17.68 -31.00 -2.03
CA LEU A 226 17.69 -31.26 -3.45
C LEU A 226 18.62 -30.28 -4.18
N ALA A 227 19.38 -30.78 -5.16
CA ALA A 227 20.25 -29.91 -5.96
C ALA A 227 19.46 -28.81 -6.68
N VAL A 228 19.94 -27.58 -6.58
CA VAL A 228 19.36 -26.45 -7.31
C VAL A 228 19.65 -26.60 -8.81
N THR A 229 18.64 -26.33 -9.64
CA THR A 229 18.73 -26.33 -11.12
C THR A 229 17.90 -25.20 -11.70
N PHE A 230 18.23 -24.70 -12.89
CA PHE A 230 17.48 -23.69 -13.63
C PHE A 230 17.24 -24.16 -15.07
#